data_bfae1138985b4d9336e23df17efd7ca2
#
_entry.id   bfae1138985b4d9336e23df17efd7ca2
#
_cell.length_a   1.000
_cell.length_b   1.000
_cell.length_c   1.000
_cell.angle_alpha   90.00
_cell.angle_beta   90.00
_cell.angle_gamma   90.00
#
_symmetry.space_group_name_H-M   'P 1'
#
loop_
_entity.id
_entity.type
_entity.pdbx_description
1 polymer ?
#
loop_
_entity_poly.entity_id
_entity_poly.type
_entity_poly.pdbx_seq_one_letter_code
_entity_poly.pdbx_strand_id
1 'polypeptide(L)'
;MRNITFTLFLSFLLLMTGCGNRNKKNDDTIVEKDSIITEQQETGTLESDKKLQDIARFISGKEVQKGSELYEASQSIVWKGYAQKSESLWTQFRKKAEVYQNWASTELYPDTKEIKTLFYPFSGADFLYADIFFPNVKEIYLFGLENVGTVPTIDSLCGDSLSNYLYNLNRSIRDIFQVSFFLTNNMKEDLNNENIDGVAPLLLVFITQSGKEVLSMHYGSADSAGNFIEMEYADLPNYKNKMLKITYRQPEENNVRHLYYIGGTNVADFSLKNNSEFVAFLNQMEQGCATFIKSASYLMHKDYFSIVRNVILTKSAVVMQDDSGIPYRFFKPEEWKTSLYGSYTEPIPMFKSSYEQDLFDAYQNGNPKPMNFRMGYNRISNERIHIRLPR
;
A
#
# COMPACT_ATOMS: atom_id res chain seq x y z
N MET A 1 -4.30 -28.19 15.61
CA MET A 1 -3.01 -27.69 15.05
C MET A 1 -2.92 -28.24 13.63
N ARG A 2 -3.21 -27.39 12.66
CA ARG A 2 -3.20 -27.77 11.25
C ARG A 2 -1.85 -27.37 10.69
N ASN A 3 -1.06 -28.35 10.28
CA ASN A 3 0.23 -28.13 9.61
C ASN A 3 -0.03 -27.41 8.28
N ILE A 4 0.41 -26.18 8.18
CA ILE A 4 0.37 -25.42 6.94
C ILE A 4 1.60 -25.82 6.13
N THR A 5 1.41 -26.75 5.21
CA THR A 5 2.44 -27.09 4.22
C THR A 5 2.40 -26.02 3.13
N PHE A 6 3.43 -25.20 3.07
CA PHE A 6 3.61 -24.15 2.07
C PHE A 6 4.04 -24.80 0.74
N THR A 7 3.12 -24.93 -0.19
CA THR A 7 3.44 -25.31 -1.57
C THR A 7 3.37 -24.06 -2.43
N LEU A 8 4.52 -23.49 -2.75
CA LEU A 8 4.64 -22.40 -3.72
C LEU A 8 4.81 -23.01 -5.11
N PHE A 9 3.75 -22.94 -5.92
CA PHE A 9 3.85 -23.19 -7.36
C PHE A 9 4.27 -21.90 -8.07
N LEU A 10 5.46 -21.91 -8.62
CA LEU A 10 5.98 -20.87 -9.50
C LEU A 10 5.41 -21.13 -10.91
N SER A 11 4.25 -20.55 -11.23
CA SER A 11 3.69 -20.63 -12.58
C SER A 11 4.43 -19.68 -13.51
N PHE A 12 5.40 -20.19 -14.22
CA PHE A 12 6.00 -19.55 -15.40
C PHE A 12 5.03 -19.74 -16.56
N LEU A 13 4.36 -18.70 -17.01
CA LEU A 13 3.58 -18.73 -18.24
C LEU A 13 4.33 -17.95 -19.32
N LEU A 14 5.00 -18.69 -20.19
CA LEU A 14 5.45 -18.24 -21.50
C LEU A 14 4.21 -18.16 -22.42
N LEU A 15 3.92 -17.00 -22.96
CA LEU A 15 3.08 -16.88 -24.14
C LEU A 15 3.84 -16.19 -25.25
N MET A 16 4.05 -16.96 -26.30
CA MET A 16 4.66 -16.58 -27.57
C MET A 16 3.67 -15.84 -28.49
N THR A 17 4.20 -14.79 -29.06
CA THR A 17 4.02 -14.25 -30.42
C THR A 17 2.69 -14.34 -31.16
N GLY A 18 2.26 -13.18 -31.64
CA GLY A 18 1.36 -13.02 -32.77
C GLY A 18 1.59 -11.68 -33.46
N CYS A 19 2.36 -11.67 -34.54
CA CYS A 19 2.50 -10.56 -35.47
C CYS A 19 1.21 -10.36 -36.26
N GLY A 20 0.77 -9.10 -36.41
CA GLY A 20 -0.33 -8.73 -37.29
C GLY A 20 -0.28 -7.26 -37.66
N ASN A 21 0.38 -6.99 -38.78
CA ASN A 21 0.52 -5.68 -39.40
C ASN A 21 -0.78 -5.27 -40.09
N ARG A 22 -1.32 -4.08 -39.83
CA ARG A 22 -2.17 -3.34 -40.81
C ARG A 22 -2.22 -1.85 -40.52
N ASN A 23 -1.60 -1.11 -41.42
CA ASN A 23 -1.74 0.34 -41.64
C ASN A 23 -3.18 0.75 -41.87
N LYS A 24 -3.64 1.81 -41.18
CA LYS A 24 -4.62 2.77 -41.76
C LYS A 24 -4.30 4.16 -41.20
N LYS A 25 -3.96 5.05 -42.12
CA LYS A 25 -3.93 6.50 -41.94
C LYS A 25 -5.36 7.01 -41.76
N ASN A 26 -5.57 7.86 -40.76
CA ASN A 26 -6.58 8.91 -40.81
C ASN A 26 -5.98 10.17 -40.18
N ASP A 27 -5.94 11.22 -40.97
CA ASP A 27 -5.73 12.59 -40.57
C ASP A 27 -6.95 13.06 -39.78
N ASP A 28 -6.73 13.52 -38.57
CA ASP A 28 -7.68 14.39 -37.88
C ASP A 28 -6.91 15.48 -37.10
N THR A 29 -7.28 16.68 -37.40
CA THR A 29 -6.77 17.98 -37.01
C THR A 29 -6.85 18.14 -35.48
N ILE A 30 -5.69 18.29 -34.84
CA ILE A 30 -5.61 18.59 -33.39
C ILE A 30 -5.84 20.08 -33.20
N VAL A 31 -6.93 20.42 -32.51
CA VAL A 31 -7.14 21.75 -31.94
C VAL A 31 -6.42 21.77 -30.59
N GLU A 32 -5.30 22.45 -30.54
CA GLU A 32 -4.61 22.78 -29.26
C GLU A 32 -5.53 23.67 -28.42
N LYS A 33 -5.96 23.13 -27.30
CA LYS A 33 -6.45 23.91 -26.17
C LYS A 33 -5.35 23.92 -25.11
N ASP A 34 -4.60 24.99 -25.05
CA ASP A 34 -3.76 25.34 -23.92
C ASP A 34 -4.59 25.38 -22.62
N SER A 35 -4.51 24.34 -21.82
CA SER A 35 -4.97 24.40 -20.43
C SER A 35 -3.75 24.49 -19.52
N ILE A 36 -3.37 25.70 -19.21
CA ILE A 36 -2.52 26.04 -18.07
C ILE A 36 -3.29 25.61 -16.83
N ILE A 37 -2.95 24.45 -16.27
CA ILE A 37 -3.42 24.06 -14.94
C ILE A 37 -2.54 24.80 -13.93
N THR A 38 -3.02 25.95 -13.51
CA THR A 38 -2.56 26.66 -12.30
C THR A 38 -2.88 25.75 -11.12
N GLU A 39 -1.89 25.47 -10.27
CA GLU A 39 -2.12 24.94 -8.91
C GLU A 39 -3.13 25.84 -8.19
N GLN A 40 -4.39 25.52 -8.28
CA GLN A 40 -5.38 26.07 -7.38
C GLN A 40 -5.18 25.34 -6.05
N GLN A 41 -4.67 26.03 -5.06
CA GLN A 41 -4.81 25.66 -3.66
C GLN A 41 -6.28 25.33 -3.43
N GLU A 42 -6.61 24.04 -3.25
CA GLU A 42 -7.92 23.60 -2.79
C GLU A 42 -8.15 24.06 -1.33
N THR A 43 -8.44 25.34 -1.16
CA THR A 43 -8.90 25.93 0.11
C THR A 43 -10.42 25.91 0.24
N GLY A 44 -11.11 25.15 -0.59
CA GLY A 44 -12.53 24.80 -0.41
C GLY A 44 -12.63 23.67 0.61
N THR A 45 -13.56 23.78 1.57
CA THR A 45 -14.00 22.64 2.37
C THR A 45 -14.48 21.56 1.41
N LEU A 46 -13.66 20.52 1.16
CA LEU A 46 -14.08 19.35 0.42
C LEU A 46 -15.31 18.78 1.17
N GLU A 47 -16.48 18.86 0.57
CA GLU A 47 -17.66 18.17 1.09
C GLU A 47 -17.37 16.69 1.07
N SER A 48 -17.46 16.05 2.22
CA SER A 48 -17.27 14.61 2.32
C SER A 48 -18.42 13.90 1.62
N ASP A 49 -18.09 12.86 0.84
CA ASP A 49 -19.09 11.92 0.32
C ASP A 49 -19.68 11.13 1.50
N LYS A 50 -20.84 11.61 1.99
CA LYS A 50 -21.53 11.01 3.15
C LYS A 50 -21.85 9.54 2.93
N LYS A 51 -22.21 9.17 1.71
CA LYS A 51 -22.55 7.78 1.38
C LYS A 51 -21.30 6.87 1.49
N LEU A 52 -20.18 7.30 0.91
CA LEU A 52 -18.91 6.61 1.03
C LEU A 52 -18.43 6.52 2.49
N GLN A 53 -18.56 7.60 3.24
CA GLN A 53 -18.22 7.65 4.66
C GLN A 53 -19.07 6.68 5.49
N ASP A 54 -20.37 6.61 5.24
CA ASP A 54 -21.27 5.68 5.91
C ASP A 54 -20.94 4.24 5.58
N ILE A 55 -20.62 3.92 4.30
CA ILE A 55 -20.14 2.61 3.89
C ILE A 55 -18.84 2.27 4.63
N ALA A 56 -17.85 3.18 4.62
CA ALA A 56 -16.56 2.98 5.28
C ALA A 56 -16.73 2.71 6.79
N ARG A 57 -17.59 3.45 7.48
CA ARG A 57 -17.91 3.22 8.90
C ARG A 57 -18.60 1.88 9.12
N PHE A 58 -19.60 1.54 8.30
CA PHE A 58 -20.38 0.33 8.43
C PHE A 58 -19.50 -0.92 8.27
N ILE A 59 -18.70 -0.98 7.21
CA ILE A 59 -17.80 -2.13 6.98
C ILE A 59 -16.62 -2.18 7.95
N SER A 60 -16.31 -1.08 8.63
CA SER A 60 -15.36 -1.03 9.74
C SER A 60 -15.93 -1.47 11.09
N GLY A 61 -17.21 -1.77 11.17
CA GLY A 61 -17.91 -2.06 12.44
C GLY A 61 -18.06 -0.84 13.35
N LYS A 62 -18.03 0.39 12.77
CA LYS A 62 -18.26 1.65 13.48
C LYS A 62 -19.72 2.06 13.33
N GLU A 63 -20.26 2.68 14.37
CA GLU A 63 -21.64 3.19 14.35
C GLU A 63 -21.89 4.13 13.17
N VAL A 64 -23.04 3.95 12.52
CA VAL A 64 -23.54 4.80 11.43
C VAL A 64 -24.53 5.79 12.00
N GLN A 65 -24.57 6.99 11.46
CA GLN A 65 -25.47 8.03 11.96
C GLN A 65 -26.95 7.68 11.72
N LYS A 66 -27.81 8.06 12.66
CA LYS A 66 -29.27 7.96 12.50
C LYS A 66 -29.70 8.84 11.31
N GLY A 67 -30.23 8.23 10.27
CA GLY A 67 -30.55 8.91 9.00
C GLY A 67 -29.69 8.45 7.82
N SER A 68 -28.65 7.68 8.07
CA SER A 68 -27.97 6.92 7.01
C SER A 68 -28.85 5.80 6.47
N GLU A 69 -28.76 5.49 5.19
CA GLU A 69 -29.44 4.35 4.56
C GLU A 69 -29.00 3.01 5.20
N LEU A 70 -27.80 2.95 5.80
CA LEU A 70 -27.27 1.76 6.48
C LEU A 70 -27.65 1.69 7.97
N TYR A 71 -28.39 2.67 8.50
CA TYR A 71 -28.70 2.72 9.93
C TYR A 71 -29.45 1.47 10.41
N GLU A 72 -30.55 1.08 9.74
CA GLU A 72 -31.34 -0.10 10.12
C GLU A 72 -30.52 -1.39 10.01
N ALA A 73 -29.72 -1.55 8.95
CA ALA A 73 -28.83 -2.69 8.79
C ALA A 73 -27.80 -2.77 9.93
N SER A 74 -27.33 -1.62 10.44
CA SER A 74 -26.40 -1.54 11.58
C SER A 74 -27.04 -1.95 12.92
N GLN A 75 -28.37 -1.95 13.01
CA GLN A 75 -29.08 -2.42 14.20
C GLN A 75 -29.28 -3.94 14.22
N SER A 76 -29.01 -4.64 13.11
CA SER A 76 -29.19 -6.08 13.00
C SER A 76 -28.26 -6.87 13.95
N ILE A 77 -28.69 -8.07 14.35
CA ILE A 77 -27.89 -8.98 15.19
C ILE A 77 -26.61 -9.39 14.45
N VAL A 78 -26.68 -9.58 13.12
CA VAL A 78 -25.55 -9.93 12.27
C VAL A 78 -24.48 -8.85 12.32
N TRP A 79 -24.87 -7.60 12.08
CA TRP A 79 -23.91 -6.49 12.07
C TRP A 79 -23.34 -6.23 13.47
N LYS A 80 -24.16 -6.24 14.52
CA LYS A 80 -23.68 -6.05 15.91
C LYS A 80 -22.67 -7.11 16.32
N GLY A 81 -22.93 -8.38 15.94
CA GLY A 81 -21.97 -9.47 16.17
C GLY A 81 -20.65 -9.28 15.40
N TYR A 82 -20.71 -8.78 14.18
CA TYR A 82 -19.53 -8.41 13.42
C TYR A 82 -18.77 -7.25 14.07
N ALA A 83 -19.44 -6.16 14.42
CA ALA A 83 -18.83 -4.98 15.03
C ALA A 83 -18.09 -5.32 16.32
N GLN A 84 -18.66 -6.17 17.17
CA GLN A 84 -18.00 -6.65 18.40
C GLN A 84 -16.74 -7.46 18.12
N LYS A 85 -16.78 -8.37 17.14
CA LYS A 85 -15.60 -9.18 16.74
C LYS A 85 -14.52 -8.30 16.11
N SER A 86 -14.92 -7.36 15.27
CA SER A 86 -14.05 -6.37 14.65
C SER A 86 -13.33 -5.54 15.72
N GLU A 87 -14.06 -4.96 16.69
CA GLU A 87 -13.47 -4.16 17.75
C GLU A 87 -12.47 -4.95 18.62
N SER A 88 -12.76 -6.23 18.90
CA SER A 88 -11.82 -7.10 19.62
C SER A 88 -10.50 -7.29 18.84
N LEU A 89 -10.60 -7.52 17.52
CA LEU A 89 -9.44 -7.69 16.63
C LEU A 89 -8.60 -6.41 16.55
N TRP A 90 -9.26 -5.26 16.36
CA TRP A 90 -8.60 -3.96 16.27
C TRP A 90 -8.00 -3.50 17.60
N THR A 91 -8.59 -3.85 18.73
CA THR A 91 -8.00 -3.58 20.06
C THR A 91 -6.68 -4.32 20.23
N GLN A 92 -6.55 -5.55 19.73
CA GLN A 92 -5.28 -6.28 19.75
C GLN A 92 -4.24 -5.64 18.81
N PHE A 93 -4.67 -5.20 17.62
CA PHE A 93 -3.78 -4.51 16.69
C PHE A 93 -3.27 -3.18 17.26
N ARG A 94 -4.15 -2.36 17.85
CA ARG A 94 -3.78 -1.06 18.45
C ARG A 94 -2.69 -1.19 19.53
N LYS A 95 -2.72 -2.26 20.32
CA LYS A 95 -1.64 -2.54 21.30
C LYS A 95 -0.28 -2.78 20.65
N LYS A 96 -0.26 -3.44 19.48
CA LYS A 96 0.97 -3.62 18.71
C LYS A 96 1.38 -2.30 18.04
N ALA A 97 0.42 -1.58 17.47
CA ALA A 97 0.65 -0.30 16.82
C ALA A 97 1.29 0.73 17.76
N GLU A 98 0.88 0.76 19.02
CA GLU A 98 1.47 1.64 20.04
C GLU A 98 2.98 1.39 20.21
N VAL A 99 3.41 0.14 20.21
CA VAL A 99 4.85 -0.21 20.29
C VAL A 99 5.61 0.32 19.06
N TYR A 100 5.03 0.18 17.88
CA TYR A 100 5.63 0.68 16.64
C TYR A 100 5.69 2.21 16.60
N GLN A 101 4.60 2.88 17.02
CA GLN A 101 4.52 4.33 17.11
C GLN A 101 5.55 4.91 18.09
N ASN A 102 5.69 4.29 19.26
CA ASN A 102 6.69 4.70 20.26
C ASN A 102 8.11 4.60 19.71
N TRP A 103 8.44 3.51 19.02
CA TRP A 103 9.74 3.37 18.37
C TRP A 103 9.92 4.40 17.23
N ALA A 104 8.93 4.55 16.37
CA ALA A 104 9.00 5.48 15.25
C ALA A 104 9.16 6.94 15.72
N SER A 105 8.52 7.32 16.81
CA SER A 105 8.59 8.68 17.37
C SER A 105 10.01 9.06 17.81
N THR A 106 10.83 8.10 18.21
CA THR A 106 12.21 8.33 18.69
C THR A 106 13.25 8.07 17.61
N GLU A 107 13.06 7.04 16.78
CA GLU A 107 14.09 6.55 15.88
C GLU A 107 13.89 6.99 14.41
N LEU A 108 12.66 7.25 14.00
CA LEU A 108 12.33 7.58 12.61
C LEU A 108 11.81 9.02 12.44
N TYR A 109 10.95 9.48 13.33
CA TYR A 109 10.30 10.78 13.22
C TYR A 109 11.26 11.99 13.15
N PRO A 110 12.40 12.03 13.87
CA PRO A 110 13.35 13.12 13.73
C PRO A 110 13.80 13.37 12.28
N ASP A 111 13.89 12.30 11.48
CA ASP A 111 14.36 12.35 10.09
C ASP A 111 13.20 12.46 9.07
N THR A 112 11.94 12.24 9.49
CA THR A 112 10.79 12.16 8.57
C THR A 112 9.71 13.20 8.80
N LYS A 113 9.76 13.99 9.86
CA LYS A 113 8.69 14.94 10.25
C LYS A 113 8.32 15.98 9.17
N GLU A 114 9.27 16.37 8.33
CA GLU A 114 9.06 17.36 7.26
C GLU A 114 8.74 16.72 5.91
N ILE A 115 8.83 15.39 5.80
CA ILE A 115 8.57 14.67 4.56
C ILE A 115 7.07 14.63 4.30
N LYS A 116 6.67 14.92 3.06
CA LYS A 116 5.26 15.00 2.65
C LYS A 116 4.79 13.78 1.88
N THR A 117 5.71 13.04 1.27
CA THR A 117 5.40 11.94 0.36
C THR A 117 6.04 10.63 0.84
N LEU A 118 5.25 9.57 0.89
CA LEU A 118 5.71 8.20 1.14
C LEU A 118 5.55 7.35 -0.11
N PHE A 119 6.66 6.77 -0.56
CA PHE A 119 6.70 5.74 -1.59
C PHE A 119 6.86 4.36 -0.95
N TYR A 120 5.87 3.47 -1.14
CA TYR A 120 5.89 2.14 -0.54
C TYR A 120 5.66 1.06 -1.61
N PRO A 121 6.72 0.71 -2.38
CA PRO A 121 6.66 -0.38 -3.35
C PRO A 121 6.49 -1.74 -2.65
N PHE A 122 5.83 -2.66 -3.31
CA PHE A 122 5.56 -4.02 -2.79
C PHE A 122 4.70 -4.05 -1.51
N SER A 123 3.90 -3.01 -1.27
CA SER A 123 3.11 -2.86 -0.04
C SER A 123 1.84 -3.71 -0.02
N GLY A 124 1.25 -4.02 -1.20
CA GLY A 124 -0.17 -4.35 -1.21
C GLY A 124 -0.99 -3.20 -0.62
N ALA A 125 -2.09 -3.48 0.04
CA ALA A 125 -2.94 -2.47 0.67
C ALA A 125 -2.47 -2.08 2.10
N ASP A 126 -1.15 -2.08 2.36
CA ASP A 126 -0.58 -1.89 3.71
C ASP A 126 -0.57 -0.43 4.18
N PHE A 127 -1.74 0.18 4.22
CA PHE A 127 -1.92 1.52 4.75
C PHE A 127 -1.55 1.62 6.25
N LEU A 128 -1.82 0.58 7.04
CA LEU A 128 -1.66 0.64 8.50
C LEU A 128 -0.23 0.89 8.92
N TYR A 129 0.74 0.16 8.35
CA TYR A 129 2.14 0.38 8.66
C TYR A 129 2.67 1.68 8.05
N ALA A 130 2.19 2.06 6.86
CA ALA A 130 2.50 3.36 6.27
C ALA A 130 2.10 4.51 7.22
N ASP A 131 0.89 4.47 7.75
CA ASP A 131 0.36 5.48 8.66
C ASP A 131 1.05 5.48 10.04
N ILE A 132 1.39 4.30 10.57
CA ILE A 132 2.08 4.17 11.85
C ILE A 132 3.49 4.75 11.80
N PHE A 133 4.26 4.44 10.76
CA PHE A 133 5.65 4.86 10.66
C PHE A 133 5.82 6.27 10.06
N PHE A 134 4.89 6.72 9.23
CA PHE A 134 4.95 8.01 8.54
C PHE A 134 3.66 8.83 8.73
N PRO A 135 3.31 9.19 9.98
CA PRO A 135 2.01 9.80 10.30
C PRO A 135 1.82 11.21 9.73
N ASN A 136 2.89 11.88 9.29
CA ASN A 136 2.85 13.28 8.83
C ASN A 136 2.83 13.45 7.32
N VAL A 137 2.97 12.37 6.56
CA VAL A 137 2.94 12.45 5.09
C VAL A 137 1.56 12.86 4.61
N LYS A 138 1.54 13.65 3.55
CA LYS A 138 0.30 14.09 2.90
C LYS A 138 -0.12 13.14 1.79
N GLU A 139 0.86 12.50 1.15
CA GLU A 139 0.64 11.58 0.05
C GLU A 139 1.29 10.24 0.32
N ILE A 140 0.53 9.17 0.17
CA ILE A 140 1.00 7.79 0.32
C ILE A 140 0.76 7.07 -1.01
N TYR A 141 1.83 6.47 -1.55
CA TYR A 141 1.79 5.67 -2.77
C TYR A 141 2.05 4.21 -2.44
N LEU A 142 1.00 3.38 -2.49
CA LEU A 142 1.04 1.93 -2.26
C LEU A 142 0.98 1.19 -3.60
N PHE A 143 1.75 0.10 -3.72
CA PHE A 143 1.79 -0.73 -4.92
C PHE A 143 1.53 -2.18 -4.57
N GLY A 144 0.60 -2.81 -5.28
CA GLY A 144 0.27 -4.22 -5.09
C GLY A 144 -0.08 -4.93 -6.40
N LEU A 145 -0.09 -6.25 -6.33
CA LEU A 145 -0.52 -7.11 -7.44
C LEU A 145 -2.03 -7.36 -7.41
N GLU A 146 -2.69 -7.02 -6.32
CA GLU A 146 -4.12 -7.14 -6.13
C GLU A 146 -4.84 -6.04 -6.91
N ASN A 147 -6.05 -6.36 -7.38
CA ASN A 147 -6.89 -5.38 -8.07
C ASN A 147 -7.31 -4.25 -7.12
N VAL A 148 -7.56 -3.07 -7.67
CA VAL A 148 -8.12 -1.94 -6.91
C VAL A 148 -9.50 -2.28 -6.36
N GLY A 149 -10.34 -2.94 -7.16
CA GLY A 149 -11.67 -3.39 -6.78
C GLY A 149 -12.67 -2.26 -6.55
N THR A 150 -13.84 -2.62 -6.04
CA THR A 150 -14.94 -1.69 -5.75
C THR A 150 -15.37 -1.75 -4.29
N VAL A 151 -16.04 -0.71 -3.82
CA VAL A 151 -16.73 -0.74 -2.54
C VAL A 151 -18.11 -1.40 -2.68
N PRO A 152 -18.63 -2.05 -1.63
CA PRO A 152 -19.97 -2.63 -1.69
C PRO A 152 -21.01 -1.53 -1.85
N THR A 153 -22.10 -1.84 -2.57
CA THR A 153 -23.26 -0.96 -2.65
C THR A 153 -24.10 -1.04 -1.36
N ILE A 154 -24.89 -0.01 -1.10
CA ILE A 154 -25.82 -0.03 0.05
C ILE A 154 -26.78 -1.20 -0.05
N ASP A 155 -27.31 -1.49 -1.25
CA ASP A 155 -28.22 -2.61 -1.46
C ASP A 155 -27.58 -3.94 -1.08
N SER A 156 -26.29 -4.16 -1.43
CA SER A 156 -25.59 -5.37 -1.05
C SER A 156 -25.33 -5.48 0.46
N LEU A 157 -25.16 -4.34 1.14
CA LEU A 157 -24.97 -4.26 2.59
C LEU A 157 -26.28 -4.37 3.37
N CYS A 158 -27.42 -4.19 2.73
CA CYS A 158 -28.75 -4.41 3.31
C CYS A 158 -29.35 -5.76 2.93
N GLY A 159 -28.74 -6.51 2.03
CA GLY A 159 -29.23 -7.77 1.48
C GLY A 159 -28.80 -9.02 2.25
N ASP A 160 -29.23 -10.18 1.76
CA ASP A 160 -28.96 -11.51 2.36
C ASP A 160 -27.46 -11.89 2.36
N SER A 161 -26.66 -11.29 1.48
CA SER A 161 -25.21 -11.50 1.37
C SER A 161 -24.38 -10.83 2.47
N LEU A 162 -24.96 -9.93 3.27
CA LEU A 162 -24.27 -9.16 4.30
C LEU A 162 -23.41 -10.04 5.22
N SER A 163 -23.98 -11.13 5.73
CA SER A 163 -23.28 -12.02 6.68
C SER A 163 -22.00 -12.60 6.09
N ASN A 164 -22.05 -13.04 4.83
CA ASN A 164 -20.91 -13.62 4.12
C ASN A 164 -19.87 -12.55 3.79
N TYR A 165 -20.31 -11.36 3.36
CA TYR A 165 -19.44 -10.25 3.08
C TYR A 165 -18.61 -9.85 4.33
N LEU A 166 -19.29 -9.60 5.46
CA LEU A 166 -18.64 -9.19 6.71
C LEU A 166 -17.73 -10.30 7.28
N TYR A 167 -18.11 -11.57 7.12
CA TYR A 167 -17.27 -12.70 7.52
C TYR A 167 -15.97 -12.74 6.72
N ASN A 168 -16.04 -12.63 5.39
CA ASN A 168 -14.88 -12.67 4.51
C ASN A 168 -13.96 -11.45 4.75
N LEU A 169 -14.54 -10.26 4.90
CA LEU A 169 -13.78 -9.06 5.22
C LEU A 169 -13.00 -9.20 6.54
N ASN A 170 -13.64 -9.68 7.59
CA ASN A 170 -12.99 -9.91 8.89
C ASN A 170 -11.90 -10.98 8.81
N ARG A 171 -12.10 -12.03 7.99
CA ARG A 171 -11.11 -13.07 7.75
C ARG A 171 -9.87 -12.50 7.08
N SER A 172 -10.03 -11.72 6.02
CA SER A 172 -8.91 -11.07 5.32
C SER A 172 -8.11 -10.16 6.25
N ILE A 173 -8.78 -9.34 7.06
CA ILE A 173 -8.12 -8.45 8.02
C ILE A 173 -7.34 -9.26 9.07
N ARG A 174 -7.93 -10.32 9.60
CA ARG A 174 -7.27 -11.18 10.59
C ARG A 174 -6.02 -11.84 10.02
N ASP A 175 -6.08 -12.32 8.78
CA ASP A 175 -4.95 -12.97 8.12
C ASP A 175 -3.79 -11.98 7.90
N ILE A 176 -4.08 -10.73 7.52
CA ILE A 176 -3.10 -9.64 7.46
C ILE A 176 -2.45 -9.39 8.83
N PHE A 177 -3.23 -9.35 9.90
CA PHE A 177 -2.69 -9.09 11.26
C PHE A 177 -1.83 -10.23 11.79
N GLN A 178 -2.09 -11.48 11.38
CA GLN A 178 -1.30 -12.64 11.78
C GLN A 178 0.10 -12.63 11.16
N VAL A 179 0.23 -12.23 9.91
CA VAL A 179 1.50 -12.30 9.17
C VAL A 179 2.22 -10.95 9.09
N SER A 180 1.54 -9.85 9.35
CA SER A 180 2.06 -8.47 9.26
C SER A 180 2.53 -8.06 7.85
N PHE A 181 2.06 -8.74 6.79
CA PHE A 181 2.28 -8.40 5.38
C PHE A 181 1.19 -9.03 4.50
N PHE A 182 1.08 -8.56 3.26
CA PHE A 182 0.12 -9.08 2.29
C PHE A 182 0.67 -10.36 1.64
N LEU A 183 -0.06 -11.47 1.81
CA LEU A 183 0.21 -12.73 1.11
C LEU A 183 -0.62 -12.75 -0.17
N THR A 184 -0.03 -12.34 -1.30
CA THR A 184 -0.72 -12.19 -2.59
C THR A 184 -1.53 -13.44 -3.00
N ASN A 185 -1.06 -14.65 -2.71
CA ASN A 185 -1.80 -15.88 -3.05
C ASN A 185 -3.06 -16.04 -2.21
N ASN A 186 -3.01 -15.81 -0.90
CA ASN A 186 -4.19 -15.88 -0.03
C ASN A 186 -5.15 -14.72 -0.35
N MET A 187 -4.61 -13.52 -0.60
CA MET A 187 -5.40 -12.34 -0.94
C MET A 187 -6.10 -12.48 -2.29
N LYS A 188 -5.50 -13.15 -3.29
CA LYS A 188 -6.18 -13.40 -4.57
C LYS A 188 -7.43 -14.25 -4.40
N GLU A 189 -7.41 -15.25 -3.51
CA GLU A 189 -8.59 -16.06 -3.21
C GLU A 189 -9.62 -15.28 -2.38
N ASP A 190 -9.15 -14.46 -1.43
CA ASP A 190 -10.02 -13.73 -0.51
C ASP A 190 -10.60 -12.45 -1.10
N LEU A 191 -9.88 -11.78 -2.02
CA LEU A 191 -10.27 -10.49 -2.61
C LEU A 191 -10.79 -10.57 -4.05
N ASN A 192 -10.90 -11.76 -4.63
CA ASN A 192 -11.50 -11.99 -5.95
C ASN A 192 -12.62 -13.02 -5.87
N ASN A 193 -13.39 -13.00 -4.81
CA ASN A 193 -14.58 -13.85 -4.68
C ASN A 193 -15.85 -12.99 -4.87
N GLU A 194 -17.00 -13.66 -4.98
CA GLU A 194 -18.30 -13.03 -5.18
C GLU A 194 -18.69 -11.99 -4.11
N ASN A 195 -17.94 -11.93 -2.99
CA ASN A 195 -18.28 -11.09 -1.86
C ASN A 195 -17.35 -9.89 -1.66
N ILE A 196 -16.06 -9.99 -2.06
CA ILE A 196 -15.10 -8.88 -1.93
C ILE A 196 -14.38 -8.70 -3.26
N ASP A 197 -14.48 -7.52 -3.84
CA ASP A 197 -13.79 -7.14 -5.07
C ASP A 197 -12.62 -6.21 -4.75
N GLY A 198 -11.41 -6.77 -4.80
CA GLY A 198 -10.15 -6.05 -4.66
C GLY A 198 -9.90 -5.44 -3.27
N VAL A 199 -9.01 -4.42 -3.24
CA VAL A 199 -8.48 -3.86 -1.98
C VAL A 199 -9.23 -2.64 -1.46
N ALA A 200 -10.09 -2.00 -2.28
CA ALA A 200 -10.78 -0.77 -1.88
C ALA A 200 -11.52 -0.89 -0.53
N PRO A 201 -12.28 -1.97 -0.25
CA PRO A 201 -12.94 -2.12 1.06
C PRO A 201 -11.94 -2.20 2.22
N LEU A 202 -10.81 -2.89 2.05
CA LEU A 202 -9.78 -2.99 3.09
C LEU A 202 -9.15 -1.64 3.39
N LEU A 203 -8.83 -0.85 2.37
CA LEU A 203 -8.25 0.48 2.52
C LEU A 203 -9.21 1.42 3.27
N LEU A 204 -10.52 1.39 2.94
CA LEU A 204 -11.52 2.15 3.67
C LEU A 204 -11.58 1.75 5.16
N VAL A 205 -11.56 0.44 5.44
CA VAL A 205 -11.53 -0.06 6.82
C VAL A 205 -10.26 0.40 7.54
N PHE A 206 -9.10 0.31 6.91
CA PHE A 206 -7.83 0.69 7.54
C PHE A 206 -7.76 2.18 7.87
N ILE A 207 -8.20 3.05 6.94
CA ILE A 207 -8.28 4.49 7.15
C ILE A 207 -9.24 4.80 8.30
N THR A 208 -10.45 4.23 8.28
CA THR A 208 -11.47 4.47 9.29
C THR A 208 -11.06 3.94 10.68
N GLN A 209 -10.44 2.77 10.75
CA GLN A 209 -9.97 2.18 12.01
C GLN A 209 -8.72 2.88 12.57
N SER A 210 -7.96 3.60 11.73
CA SER A 210 -6.89 4.51 12.15
C SER A 210 -7.42 5.86 12.66
N GLY A 211 -8.74 5.99 12.85
CA GLY A 211 -9.38 7.19 13.39
C GLY A 211 -9.53 8.33 12.39
N LYS A 212 -9.37 8.06 11.10
CA LYS A 212 -9.45 9.06 10.03
C LYS A 212 -10.80 9.05 9.34
N GLU A 213 -11.15 10.18 8.75
CA GLU A 213 -12.39 10.39 7.99
C GLU A 213 -12.10 10.27 6.50
N VAL A 214 -12.81 9.38 5.80
CA VAL A 214 -12.78 9.27 4.34
C VAL A 214 -13.62 10.39 3.74
N LEU A 215 -13.06 11.16 2.81
CA LEU A 215 -13.73 12.29 2.16
C LEU A 215 -14.21 11.94 0.75
N SER A 216 -13.36 11.31 -0.06
CA SER A 216 -13.70 10.89 -1.41
C SER A 216 -12.87 9.71 -1.86
N MET A 217 -13.31 9.06 -2.94
CA MET A 217 -12.59 7.96 -3.58
C MET A 217 -12.80 8.05 -5.09
N HIS A 218 -11.70 8.03 -5.85
CA HIS A 218 -11.70 8.18 -7.30
C HIS A 218 -10.83 7.10 -7.94
N TYR A 219 -11.30 6.54 -9.04
CA TYR A 219 -10.51 5.65 -9.87
C TYR A 219 -9.75 6.45 -10.93
N GLY A 220 -8.64 5.92 -11.40
CA GLY A 220 -7.88 6.61 -12.41
C GLY A 220 -6.70 5.82 -12.95
N SER A 221 -5.92 6.48 -13.76
CA SER A 221 -4.68 5.99 -14.35
C SER A 221 -3.66 7.11 -14.44
N ALA A 222 -2.42 6.80 -14.86
CA ALA A 222 -1.43 7.82 -15.20
C ALA A 222 -1.57 8.23 -16.67
N ASP A 223 -1.47 9.53 -16.98
CA ASP A 223 -1.33 10.05 -18.33
C ASP A 223 0.12 9.96 -18.84
N SER A 224 0.37 10.40 -20.07
CA SER A 224 1.70 10.40 -20.68
C SER A 224 2.73 11.28 -19.95
N ALA A 225 2.27 12.27 -19.20
CA ALA A 225 3.10 13.13 -18.38
C ALA A 225 3.30 12.57 -16.96
N GLY A 226 2.58 11.52 -16.58
CA GLY A 226 2.63 10.89 -15.26
C GLY A 226 1.66 11.47 -14.24
N ASN A 227 0.71 12.31 -14.66
CA ASN A 227 -0.32 12.84 -13.76
C ASN A 227 -1.43 11.81 -13.56
N PHE A 228 -2.04 11.80 -12.38
CA PHE A 228 -3.26 11.04 -12.13
C PHE A 228 -4.42 11.66 -12.92
N ILE A 229 -5.03 10.86 -13.78
CA ILE A 229 -6.28 11.22 -14.49
C ILE A 229 -7.42 10.39 -13.95
N GLU A 230 -8.48 11.08 -13.52
CA GLU A 230 -9.67 10.45 -12.99
C GLU A 230 -10.52 9.84 -14.11
N MET A 231 -11.16 8.70 -13.81
CA MET A 231 -12.06 8.00 -14.75
C MET A 231 -13.07 7.14 -14.00
N GLU A 232 -14.11 6.69 -14.69
CA GLU A 232 -15.05 5.74 -14.16
C GLU A 232 -14.42 4.35 -14.00
N TYR A 233 -14.86 3.60 -12.99
CA TYR A 233 -14.36 2.23 -12.73
C TYR A 233 -14.51 1.32 -13.95
N ALA A 234 -15.59 1.48 -14.73
CA ALA A 234 -15.86 0.68 -15.92
C ALA A 234 -14.80 0.86 -17.03
N ASP A 235 -14.10 2.01 -17.04
CA ASP A 235 -13.07 2.32 -18.03
C ASP A 235 -11.68 1.78 -17.64
N LEU A 236 -11.44 1.51 -16.34
CA LEU A 236 -10.16 1.03 -15.84
C LEU A 236 -9.58 -0.20 -16.56
N PRO A 237 -10.39 -1.19 -16.99
CA PRO A 237 -9.85 -2.36 -17.69
C PRO A 237 -9.08 -2.03 -18.96
N ASN A 238 -9.35 -0.87 -19.59
CA ASN A 238 -8.69 -0.40 -20.80
C ASN A 238 -7.28 0.17 -20.56
N TYR A 239 -6.91 0.40 -19.29
CA TYR A 239 -5.65 1.02 -18.91
C TYR A 239 -4.69 0.02 -18.27
N LYS A 240 -3.39 0.23 -18.51
CA LYS A 240 -2.32 -0.61 -17.93
C LYS A 240 -2.14 -0.39 -16.44
N ASN A 241 -2.30 0.86 -16.00
CA ASN A 241 -2.15 1.28 -14.62
C ASN A 241 -3.53 1.55 -14.03
N LYS A 242 -3.93 0.72 -13.08
CA LYS A 242 -5.20 0.86 -12.39
C LYS A 242 -4.95 1.48 -11.05
N MET A 243 -5.41 2.70 -10.88
CA MET A 243 -5.17 3.49 -9.68
C MET A 243 -6.47 3.75 -8.92
N LEU A 244 -6.34 3.81 -7.61
CA LEU A 244 -7.38 4.24 -6.69
C LEU A 244 -6.80 5.39 -5.86
N LYS A 245 -7.43 6.57 -5.88
CA LYS A 245 -7.12 7.70 -5.02
C LYS A 245 -8.18 7.79 -3.93
N ILE A 246 -7.78 7.71 -2.67
CA ILE A 246 -8.64 7.96 -1.52
C ILE A 246 -8.18 9.24 -0.83
N THR A 247 -9.09 10.19 -0.70
CA THR A 247 -8.85 11.42 0.05
C THR A 247 -9.42 11.26 1.46
N TYR A 248 -8.62 11.59 2.46
CA TYR A 248 -8.98 11.43 3.87
C TYR A 248 -8.36 12.55 4.73
N ARG A 249 -8.83 12.70 5.96
CA ARG A 249 -8.27 13.64 6.93
C ARG A 249 -8.34 13.08 8.36
N GLN A 250 -7.58 13.66 9.27
CA GLN A 250 -7.85 13.56 10.70
C GLN A 250 -9.08 14.44 11.04
N PRO A 251 -10.04 13.97 11.86
CA PRO A 251 -11.25 14.72 12.15
C PRO A 251 -11.01 16.11 12.75
N GLU A 252 -9.91 16.29 13.48
CA GLU A 252 -9.54 17.53 14.16
C GLU A 252 -8.60 18.44 13.33
N GLU A 253 -8.17 17.96 12.16
CA GLU A 253 -7.26 18.67 11.28
C GLU A 253 -7.97 19.08 9.99
N ASN A 254 -7.69 20.29 9.51
CA ASN A 254 -8.12 20.71 8.17
C ASN A 254 -7.20 20.17 7.06
N ASN A 255 -6.14 19.44 7.43
CA ASN A 255 -5.18 18.91 6.47
C ASN A 255 -5.73 17.69 5.75
N VAL A 256 -5.94 17.83 4.46
CA VAL A 256 -6.34 16.75 3.56
C VAL A 256 -5.11 15.93 3.20
N ARG A 257 -5.28 14.60 3.12
CA ARG A 257 -4.25 13.64 2.75
C ARG A 257 -4.76 12.72 1.65
N HIS A 258 -3.85 12.21 0.85
CA HIS A 258 -4.18 11.35 -0.29
C HIS A 258 -3.45 10.01 -0.18
N LEU A 259 -4.21 8.95 -0.38
CA LEU A 259 -3.70 7.60 -0.57
C LEU A 259 -3.91 7.21 -2.03
N TYR A 260 -2.83 6.88 -2.72
CA TYR A 260 -2.86 6.27 -4.04
C TYR A 260 -2.51 4.79 -3.92
N TYR A 261 -3.40 3.93 -4.38
CA TYR A 261 -3.12 2.52 -4.53
C TYR A 261 -3.03 2.18 -6.02
N ILE A 262 -1.90 1.61 -6.43
CA ILE A 262 -1.64 1.20 -7.79
C ILE A 262 -1.71 -0.32 -7.87
N GLY A 263 -2.81 -0.83 -8.41
CA GLY A 263 -3.12 -2.25 -8.44
C GLY A 263 -2.71 -2.96 -9.72
N GLY A 264 -2.42 -4.27 -9.62
CA GLY A 264 -2.08 -5.11 -10.75
C GLY A 264 -0.79 -4.73 -11.49
N THR A 265 0.06 -3.89 -10.88
CA THR A 265 1.24 -3.33 -11.53
C THR A 265 2.49 -4.10 -11.16
N ASN A 266 3.17 -4.61 -12.19
CA ASN A 266 4.49 -5.22 -12.06
C ASN A 266 5.57 -4.16 -12.31
N VAL A 267 6.37 -3.88 -11.28
CA VAL A 267 7.45 -2.88 -11.33
C VAL A 267 8.81 -3.43 -11.78
N ALA A 268 8.84 -4.64 -12.37
CA ALA A 268 10.05 -5.15 -13.02
C ALA A 268 10.38 -4.36 -14.29
N ASP A 269 11.64 -4.25 -14.61
CA ASP A 269 12.16 -3.43 -15.73
C ASP A 269 11.52 -3.76 -17.07
N PHE A 270 11.22 -5.04 -17.34
CA PHE A 270 10.55 -5.44 -18.59
C PHE A 270 9.12 -4.93 -18.68
N SER A 271 8.40 -4.82 -17.55
CA SER A 271 7.06 -4.23 -17.50
C SER A 271 7.12 -2.72 -17.62
N LEU A 272 8.03 -2.07 -16.89
CA LEU A 272 8.21 -0.63 -16.89
C LEU A 272 8.63 -0.10 -18.28
N LYS A 273 9.54 -0.80 -18.98
CA LYS A 273 9.95 -0.42 -20.35
C LYS A 273 8.80 -0.38 -21.36
N ASN A 274 7.72 -1.12 -21.09
CA ASN A 274 6.51 -1.16 -21.92
C ASN A 274 5.36 -0.32 -21.33
N ASN A 275 5.64 0.55 -20.36
CA ASN A 275 4.64 1.33 -19.65
C ASN A 275 5.21 2.74 -19.35
N SER A 276 5.31 3.55 -20.42
CA SER A 276 5.89 4.89 -20.37
C SER A 276 5.16 5.82 -19.40
N GLU A 277 3.83 5.70 -19.34
CA GLU A 277 2.97 6.52 -18.47
C GLU A 277 3.29 6.25 -16.99
N PHE A 278 3.50 4.98 -16.66
CA PHE A 278 3.85 4.62 -15.29
C PHE A 278 5.30 5.02 -14.93
N VAL A 279 6.23 4.93 -15.89
CA VAL A 279 7.59 5.46 -15.68
C VAL A 279 7.57 6.97 -15.49
N ALA A 280 6.74 7.69 -16.27
CA ALA A 280 6.54 9.13 -16.08
C ALA A 280 5.97 9.43 -14.69
N PHE A 281 4.97 8.68 -14.24
CA PHE A 281 4.42 8.77 -12.88
C PHE A 281 5.49 8.56 -11.79
N LEU A 282 6.32 7.51 -11.91
CA LEU A 282 7.42 7.27 -10.97
C LEU A 282 8.45 8.41 -10.98
N ASN A 283 8.70 9.01 -12.14
CA ASN A 283 9.61 10.14 -12.27
C ASN A 283 9.07 11.45 -11.69
N GLN A 284 7.75 11.57 -11.54
CA GLN A 284 7.11 12.70 -10.84
C GLN A 284 7.14 12.58 -9.31
N MET A 285 7.50 11.41 -8.75
CA MET A 285 7.67 11.28 -7.31
C MET A 285 8.53 12.41 -6.76
N GLU A 286 8.07 13.03 -5.68
CA GLU A 286 8.74 14.16 -5.07
C GLU A 286 10.20 13.84 -4.70
N GLN A 287 11.09 14.77 -5.01
CA GLN A 287 12.47 14.72 -4.51
C GLN A 287 12.48 14.93 -2.99
N GLY A 288 13.10 14.02 -2.26
CA GLY A 288 13.10 14.07 -0.79
C GLY A 288 11.94 13.27 -0.16
N CYS A 289 11.28 12.39 -0.91
CA CYS A 289 10.27 11.47 -0.35
C CYS A 289 10.88 10.50 0.67
N ALA A 290 10.03 9.90 1.52
CA ALA A 290 10.39 8.71 2.26
C ALA A 290 10.08 7.46 1.42
N THR A 291 10.90 6.43 1.55
CA THR A 291 10.59 5.09 1.02
C THR A 291 10.53 4.09 2.15
N PHE A 292 9.48 3.27 2.15
CA PHE A 292 9.33 2.14 3.06
C PHE A 292 9.28 0.82 2.27
N ILE A 293 10.08 -0.18 2.67
CA ILE A 293 10.12 -1.49 2.01
C ILE A 293 10.10 -2.57 3.09
N LYS A 294 9.11 -3.43 3.04
CA LYS A 294 8.92 -4.53 3.99
C LYS A 294 8.42 -5.77 3.26
N SER A 295 9.05 -6.90 3.53
CA SER A 295 8.62 -8.21 2.99
C SER A 295 8.47 -8.23 1.46
N ALA A 296 9.44 -7.61 0.75
CA ALA A 296 9.41 -7.37 -0.68
C ALA A 296 9.89 -8.57 -1.53
N SER A 297 9.86 -9.79 -0.99
CA SER A 297 10.26 -11.04 -1.68
C SER A 297 11.66 -10.98 -2.30
N TYR A 298 12.54 -10.12 -1.78
CA TYR A 298 13.91 -9.88 -2.28
C TYR A 298 13.94 -9.53 -3.77
N LEU A 299 12.86 -8.92 -4.29
CA LEU A 299 12.76 -8.56 -5.70
C LEU A 299 13.81 -7.52 -6.09
N MET A 300 14.10 -6.58 -5.19
CA MET A 300 15.12 -5.55 -5.40
C MET A 300 16.55 -6.10 -5.49
N HIS A 301 16.79 -7.38 -5.12
CA HIS A 301 18.07 -8.07 -5.31
C HIS A 301 18.29 -8.50 -6.76
N LYS A 302 17.23 -8.54 -7.58
CA LYS A 302 17.31 -8.96 -8.99
C LYS A 302 17.68 -7.79 -9.90
N ASP A 303 18.49 -8.05 -10.92
CA ASP A 303 18.95 -7.03 -11.85
C ASP A 303 17.81 -6.36 -12.61
N TYR A 304 16.75 -7.11 -12.88
CA TYR A 304 15.57 -6.62 -13.60
C TYR A 304 14.56 -5.84 -12.75
N PHE A 305 14.98 -5.33 -11.58
CA PHE A 305 14.27 -4.29 -10.78
C PHE A 305 15.13 -3.01 -10.66
N SER A 306 16.00 -2.77 -11.63
CA SER A 306 16.95 -1.66 -11.59
C SER A 306 16.27 -0.28 -11.70
N ILE A 307 15.21 -0.15 -12.47
CA ILE A 307 14.50 1.13 -12.68
C ILE A 307 13.91 1.62 -11.36
N VAL A 308 13.08 0.82 -10.70
CA VAL A 308 12.44 1.22 -9.44
C VAL A 308 13.47 1.41 -8.33
N ARG A 309 14.51 0.57 -8.28
CA ARG A 309 15.63 0.75 -7.33
C ARG A 309 16.33 2.09 -7.53
N ASN A 310 16.62 2.47 -8.78
CA ASN A 310 17.26 3.74 -9.08
C ASN A 310 16.36 4.94 -8.72
N VAL A 311 15.06 4.88 -8.97
CA VAL A 311 14.10 5.90 -8.54
C VAL A 311 14.20 6.11 -7.03
N ILE A 312 14.20 5.02 -6.25
CA ILE A 312 14.31 5.10 -4.79
C ILE A 312 15.64 5.73 -4.37
N LEU A 313 16.76 5.23 -4.90
CA LEU A 313 18.09 5.70 -4.52
C LEU A 313 18.34 7.16 -4.90
N THR A 314 17.69 7.67 -5.94
CA THR A 314 17.85 9.05 -6.39
C THR A 314 16.90 10.04 -5.75
N LYS A 315 15.70 9.57 -5.33
CA LYS A 315 14.64 10.49 -4.87
C LYS A 315 14.41 10.47 -3.37
N SER A 316 14.80 9.40 -2.66
CA SER A 316 14.48 9.29 -1.24
C SER A 316 15.42 10.11 -0.36
N ALA A 317 14.84 10.88 0.57
CA ALA A 317 15.55 11.46 1.70
C ALA A 317 15.71 10.43 2.84
N VAL A 318 14.80 9.46 2.94
CA VAL A 318 14.85 8.39 3.92
C VAL A 318 14.43 7.09 3.25
N VAL A 319 15.21 6.03 3.45
CA VAL A 319 14.80 4.66 3.10
C VAL A 319 14.76 3.83 4.38
N MET A 320 13.57 3.42 4.81
CA MET A 320 13.37 2.45 5.89
C MET A 320 13.03 1.10 5.28
N GLN A 321 13.78 0.07 5.60
CA GLN A 321 13.54 -1.26 5.03
C GLN A 321 13.96 -2.41 5.93
N ASP A 322 13.42 -3.60 5.68
CA ASP A 322 13.99 -4.87 6.14
C ASP A 322 15.02 -5.41 5.12
N ASP A 323 15.59 -6.59 5.37
CA ASP A 323 16.59 -7.21 4.49
C ASP A 323 16.04 -7.67 3.12
N SER A 324 14.73 -7.67 2.93
CA SER A 324 14.11 -8.01 1.64
C SER A 324 14.06 -6.84 0.65
N GLY A 325 14.51 -5.66 1.07
CA GLY A 325 14.50 -4.43 0.30
C GLY A 325 15.66 -4.31 -0.70
N ILE A 326 16.21 -3.12 -0.82
CA ILE A 326 17.38 -2.83 -1.67
C ILE A 326 18.62 -3.41 -1.00
N PRO A 327 19.44 -4.21 -1.73
CA PRO A 327 20.66 -4.79 -1.17
C PRO A 327 21.62 -3.77 -0.59
N TYR A 328 22.30 -4.16 0.50
CA TYR A 328 23.20 -3.28 1.26
C TYR A 328 24.26 -2.62 0.36
N ARG A 329 24.83 -3.35 -0.60
CA ARG A 329 25.87 -2.88 -1.54
C ARG A 329 25.49 -1.67 -2.38
N PHE A 330 24.20 -1.35 -2.53
CA PHE A 330 23.75 -0.18 -3.28
C PHE A 330 23.75 1.11 -2.43
N PHE A 331 23.90 1.00 -1.12
CA PHE A 331 23.99 2.13 -0.21
C PHE A 331 25.45 2.40 0.13
N LYS A 332 26.15 3.09 -0.75
CA LYS A 332 27.57 3.37 -0.57
C LYS A 332 27.79 4.25 0.67
N PRO A 333 28.79 3.93 1.52
CA PRO A 333 29.03 4.67 2.78
C PRO A 333 29.33 6.16 2.59
N GLU A 334 29.89 6.55 1.44
CA GLU A 334 30.16 7.95 1.08
C GLU A 334 28.89 8.73 0.73
N GLU A 335 27.82 8.03 0.30
CA GLU A 335 26.56 8.63 -0.13
C GLU A 335 25.48 8.49 0.96
N TRP A 336 25.54 7.45 1.79
CA TRP A 336 24.47 7.08 2.72
C TRP A 336 24.98 6.86 4.14
N LYS A 337 24.26 7.41 5.11
CA LYS A 337 24.38 7.08 6.52
C LYS A 337 23.38 5.99 6.87
N THR A 338 23.84 4.91 7.50
CA THR A 338 23.01 3.77 7.91
C THR A 338 22.84 3.69 9.40
N SER A 339 21.62 3.53 9.88
CA SER A 339 21.29 3.10 11.24
C SER A 339 20.72 1.70 11.20
N LEU A 340 21.28 0.79 11.99
CA LEU A 340 20.87 -0.62 12.08
C LEU A 340 20.07 -0.85 13.35
N TYR A 341 19.00 -1.64 13.26
CA TYR A 341 18.12 -2.00 14.37
C TYR A 341 17.88 -3.50 14.39
N GLY A 342 17.95 -4.11 15.58
CA GLY A 342 17.78 -5.54 15.77
C GLY A 342 19.01 -6.35 15.39
N SER A 343 18.83 -7.49 14.74
CA SER A 343 19.90 -8.42 14.37
C SER A 343 19.68 -9.03 13.00
N TYR A 344 20.74 -9.25 12.25
CA TYR A 344 20.72 -10.00 11.00
C TYR A 344 21.68 -11.17 11.05
N THR A 345 21.19 -12.37 10.74
CA THR A 345 22.01 -13.58 10.60
C THR A 345 21.88 -14.18 9.21
N GLU A 346 20.68 -14.36 8.73
CA GLU A 346 20.36 -14.89 7.39
C GLU A 346 18.95 -14.47 6.99
N PRO A 347 18.62 -14.49 5.69
CA PRO A 347 17.24 -14.36 5.19
C PRO A 347 16.37 -15.48 5.75
N ILE A 348 15.04 -15.32 5.65
CA ILE A 348 14.12 -16.42 5.96
C ILE A 348 14.41 -17.63 5.06
N PRO A 349 14.11 -18.88 5.51
CA PRO A 349 14.50 -20.11 4.82
C PRO A 349 14.13 -20.18 3.33
N MET A 350 12.99 -19.58 2.96
CA MET A 350 12.50 -19.51 1.59
C MET A 350 13.43 -18.70 0.66
N PHE A 351 14.17 -17.74 1.18
CA PHE A 351 15.02 -16.82 0.44
C PHE A 351 16.50 -16.90 0.81
N LYS A 352 16.98 -18.07 1.25
CA LYS A 352 18.40 -18.27 1.63
C LYS A 352 19.41 -17.83 0.56
N SER A 353 19.06 -17.95 -0.72
CA SER A 353 19.90 -17.49 -1.83
C SER A 353 20.06 -15.96 -1.90
N SER A 354 19.30 -15.21 -1.15
CA SER A 354 19.36 -13.75 -1.07
C SER A 354 20.21 -13.28 0.13
N TYR A 355 21.03 -14.14 0.68
CA TYR A 355 21.96 -13.79 1.77
C TYR A 355 22.92 -12.67 1.34
N GLU A 356 23.14 -11.71 2.23
CA GLU A 356 24.03 -10.57 2.04
C GLU A 356 25.16 -10.59 3.08
N GLN A 357 26.37 -10.91 2.62
CA GLN A 357 27.56 -10.93 3.49
C GLN A 357 27.90 -9.53 4.01
N ASP A 358 27.80 -8.51 3.17
CA ASP A 358 28.07 -7.12 3.52
C ASP A 358 27.07 -6.58 4.57
N LEU A 359 25.81 -6.97 4.49
CA LEU A 359 24.80 -6.67 5.51
C LEU A 359 25.10 -7.40 6.83
N PHE A 360 25.46 -8.68 6.75
CA PHE A 360 25.87 -9.46 7.92
C PHE A 360 27.05 -8.80 8.61
N ASP A 361 28.10 -8.46 7.87
CA ASP A 361 29.30 -7.80 8.39
C ASP A 361 28.97 -6.45 9.04
N ALA A 362 28.05 -5.68 8.43
CA ALA A 362 27.59 -4.42 8.99
C ALA A 362 26.89 -4.60 10.34
N TYR A 363 26.10 -5.66 10.52
CA TYR A 363 25.48 -5.98 11.81
C TYR A 363 26.47 -6.50 12.85
N GLN A 364 27.48 -7.28 12.43
CA GLN A 364 28.49 -7.84 13.34
C GLN A 364 29.49 -6.78 13.82
N ASN A 365 29.92 -5.90 12.90
CA ASN A 365 30.96 -4.89 13.17
C ASN A 365 30.39 -3.53 13.56
N GLY A 366 29.09 -3.30 13.31
CA GLY A 366 28.38 -2.09 13.67
C GLY A 366 27.92 -2.10 15.12
N ASN A 367 27.10 -1.14 15.44
CA ASN A 367 26.49 -1.06 16.77
C ASN A 367 24.95 -0.98 16.59
N PRO A 368 24.29 -2.11 16.24
CA PRO A 368 22.86 -2.09 15.99
C PRO A 368 22.09 -1.77 17.27
N LYS A 369 21.11 -0.87 17.16
CA LYS A 369 20.24 -0.51 18.27
C LYS A 369 19.24 -1.64 18.55
N PRO A 370 18.81 -1.84 19.80
CA PRO A 370 17.79 -2.83 20.12
C PRO A 370 16.46 -2.49 19.46
N MET A 371 15.70 -3.52 19.12
CA MET A 371 14.36 -3.42 18.56
C MET A 371 13.43 -4.32 19.38
N ASN A 372 12.31 -3.78 19.85
CA ASN A 372 11.40 -4.44 20.77
C ASN A 372 10.12 -4.97 20.11
N PHE A 373 10.09 -5.05 18.77
CA PHE A 373 8.95 -5.56 18.03
C PHE A 373 9.40 -6.36 16.79
N ARG A 374 8.44 -7.07 16.20
CA ARG A 374 8.61 -7.88 15.00
C ARG A 374 7.57 -7.52 13.95
N MET A 375 7.96 -7.49 12.70
CA MET A 375 7.04 -7.27 11.57
C MET A 375 7.51 -7.98 10.31
N GLY A 376 6.59 -8.20 9.38
CA GLY A 376 6.89 -8.79 8.07
C GLY A 376 7.51 -10.18 8.19
N TYR A 377 8.52 -10.46 7.41
CA TYR A 377 9.23 -11.76 7.44
C TYR A 377 9.93 -12.03 8.78
N ASN A 378 10.21 -11.00 9.53
CA ASN A 378 10.91 -11.07 10.80
C ASN A 378 10.01 -11.44 12.00
N ARG A 379 8.74 -11.77 11.76
CA ARG A 379 7.77 -12.12 12.82
C ARG A 379 8.16 -13.35 13.65
N ILE A 380 8.95 -14.28 13.10
CA ILE A 380 9.30 -15.55 13.73
C ILE A 380 10.73 -15.54 14.27
N SER A 381 11.64 -14.86 13.59
CA SER A 381 13.07 -14.83 13.89
C SER A 381 13.57 -13.38 14.01
N ASN A 382 14.84 -13.16 13.83
CA ASN A 382 15.54 -11.90 14.02
C ASN A 382 14.74 -10.64 13.60
N GLU A 383 14.71 -9.70 14.50
CA GLU A 383 14.13 -8.39 14.33
C GLU A 383 15.15 -7.50 13.66
N ARG A 384 14.82 -6.91 12.50
CA ARG A 384 15.77 -6.09 11.76
C ARG A 384 15.10 -5.03 10.90
N ILE A 385 15.61 -3.83 11.01
CA ILE A 385 15.25 -2.68 10.18
C ILE A 385 16.50 -1.87 9.94
N HIS A 386 16.62 -1.30 8.75
CA HIS A 386 17.64 -0.32 8.41
C HIS A 386 16.98 1.00 8.06
N ILE A 387 17.50 2.08 8.59
CA ILE A 387 17.17 3.44 8.19
C ILE A 387 18.38 4.00 7.46
N ARG A 388 18.19 4.55 6.27
CA ARG A 388 19.19 5.12 5.41
C ARG A 388 18.86 6.56 5.11
N LEU A 389 19.83 7.43 5.32
CA LEU A 389 19.74 8.85 5.05
C LEU A 389 20.84 9.20 4.07
N PRO A 390 20.60 9.98 3.00
CA PRO A 390 21.64 10.59 2.18
C PRO A 390 22.58 11.42 3.06
N ARG A 391 23.86 11.47 2.71
CA ARG A 391 24.86 12.27 3.39
C ARG A 391 24.85 13.71 2.91
#